data_a987c7286df8f349f88e5730d8f1afaa
#
_entry.id   a987c7286df8f349f88e5730d8f1afaa
#
_cell.length_a   1.000
_cell.length_b   1.000
_cell.length_c   1.000
_cell.angle_alpha   90.00
_cell.angle_beta   90.00
_cell.angle_gamma   90.00
#
_symmetry.space_group_name_H-M   'P 1'
#
loop_
_entity.id
_entity.type
_entity.pdbx_description
1 polymer ?
#
loop_
_entity_poly.entity_id
_entity_poly.type
_entity_poly.pdbx_seq_one_letter_code
_entity_poly.pdbx_strand_id
1 'polypeptide(L)'
;MKTLSIIIGLSMMLVFAVGTVVQAEDNWKIQLEHVWMDAYGYDEHVGDIARYRETVSVDDTGNFTLDYGTTYEPISLNMKENSTLRGELIYRKGEWFLGLSGWTFGTDASASGRVTTPAMELTDTGYIYYENSVRMWDHTIVPLTNELEASGISPVDYWAEDNLQVRTYDFFLGRTLAEKKDSFANFSLGAKFGSLKTRENIGQEQRAFLYDLDGYTFDNHNRLESTAEANLDSMIGPVLGFQGEAKQGKFRIEGFINHAVLFGNAEHRGLWEDIDDMLWIDPATGETIYHDVYTGEFSFSKDERVALPVTELKLEVAYNITDNISISVGGFYSIWWDAPVAPAWSMPGDWVADQGTGWRLQERTLIFGGYVLALRVDL
;
A
#
# COMPACT_ATOMS: atom_id res chain seq x y z
N MET A 1 -23.56 1.04 -2.79
CA MET A 1 -24.97 0.64 -2.57
C MET A 1 -25.29 -0.79 -3.06
N LYS A 2 -24.84 -1.26 -4.23
CA LYS A 2 -25.12 -2.64 -4.69
C LYS A 2 -24.51 -3.73 -3.81
N THR A 3 -23.32 -3.51 -3.29
CA THR A 3 -22.62 -4.46 -2.42
C THR A 3 -23.34 -4.64 -1.07
N LEU A 4 -23.82 -3.56 -0.47
CA LEU A 4 -24.55 -3.59 0.80
C LEU A 4 -25.85 -4.40 0.68
N SER A 5 -26.57 -4.27 -0.43
CA SER A 5 -27.81 -5.03 -0.67
C SER A 5 -27.55 -6.54 -0.84
N ILE A 6 -26.43 -6.92 -1.46
CA ILE A 6 -26.02 -8.35 -1.61
C ILE A 6 -25.63 -8.92 -0.25
N ILE A 7 -24.92 -8.16 0.57
CA ILE A 7 -24.48 -8.59 1.92
C ILE A 7 -25.69 -8.79 2.84
N ILE A 8 -26.62 -7.86 2.87
CA ILE A 8 -27.86 -7.99 3.65
C ILE A 8 -28.68 -9.19 3.16
N GLY A 9 -28.76 -9.41 1.84
CA GLY A 9 -29.47 -10.54 1.26
C GLY A 9 -28.85 -11.88 1.61
N LEU A 10 -27.51 -12.01 1.54
CA LEU A 10 -26.75 -13.21 1.93
C LEU A 10 -26.85 -13.47 3.43
N SER A 11 -26.76 -12.44 4.26
CA SER A 11 -26.91 -12.56 5.71
C SER A 11 -28.31 -13.02 6.11
N MET A 12 -29.37 -12.48 5.46
CA MET A 12 -30.74 -12.95 5.68
C MET A 12 -30.94 -14.39 5.22
N MET A 13 -30.40 -14.79 4.05
CA MET A 13 -30.49 -16.19 3.60
C MET A 13 -29.80 -17.16 4.54
N LEU A 14 -28.64 -16.79 5.08
CA LEU A 14 -27.90 -17.62 6.04
C LEU A 14 -28.71 -17.79 7.34
N VAL A 15 -29.31 -16.73 7.84
CA VAL A 15 -30.17 -16.75 9.04
C VAL A 15 -31.37 -17.67 8.81
N PHE A 16 -32.03 -17.64 7.65
CA PHE A 16 -33.15 -18.52 7.33
C PHE A 16 -32.71 -19.99 7.11
N ALA A 17 -31.55 -20.24 6.52
CA ALA A 17 -31.05 -21.60 6.29
C ALA A 17 -30.64 -22.30 7.60
N VAL A 18 -30.07 -21.56 8.55
CA VAL A 18 -29.59 -22.13 9.83
C VAL A 18 -30.73 -22.29 10.84
N GLY A 19 -31.75 -21.42 10.83
CA GLY A 19 -32.89 -21.49 11.75
C GLY A 19 -33.76 -22.75 11.62
N THR A 20 -33.54 -23.58 10.58
CA THR A 20 -34.32 -24.83 10.36
C THR A 20 -33.61 -26.11 10.83
N VAL A 21 -32.39 -26.05 11.35
CA VAL A 21 -31.55 -27.25 11.59
C VAL A 21 -31.28 -27.58 13.05
N VAL A 22 -31.53 -26.68 14.01
CA VAL A 22 -31.03 -26.88 15.38
C VAL A 22 -32.14 -27.13 16.38
N GLN A 23 -32.34 -28.40 16.77
CA GLN A 23 -32.92 -28.86 18.02
C GLN A 23 -31.81 -29.56 18.82
N ALA A 24 -31.00 -28.81 19.57
CA ALA A 24 -30.05 -29.41 20.51
C ALA A 24 -29.61 -28.39 21.60
N GLU A 25 -29.25 -28.86 22.77
CA GLU A 25 -28.66 -28.11 23.88
C GLU A 25 -27.30 -27.45 23.58
N ASP A 26 -26.88 -27.49 22.33
CA ASP A 26 -25.59 -26.98 21.82
C ASP A 26 -25.77 -25.55 21.29
N ASN A 27 -24.99 -24.61 21.76
CA ASN A 27 -25.09 -23.22 21.38
C ASN A 27 -24.11 -22.88 20.26
N TRP A 28 -24.65 -22.44 19.12
CA TRP A 28 -23.88 -21.90 18.02
C TRP A 28 -23.97 -20.36 18.01
N LYS A 29 -22.84 -19.71 17.81
CA LYS A 29 -22.76 -18.26 17.51
C LYS A 29 -22.25 -18.09 16.08
N ILE A 30 -23.00 -17.38 15.28
CA ILE A 30 -22.59 -16.95 13.93
C ILE A 30 -22.56 -15.44 13.94
N GLN A 31 -21.44 -14.86 13.52
CA GLN A 31 -21.28 -13.41 13.41
C GLN A 31 -20.71 -13.05 12.04
N LEU A 32 -21.38 -12.12 11.37
CA LEU A 32 -20.92 -11.53 10.11
C LEU A 32 -20.70 -10.05 10.34
N GLU A 33 -19.55 -9.58 9.95
CA GLU A 33 -19.09 -8.23 10.16
C GLU A 33 -18.76 -7.58 8.82
N HIS A 34 -19.25 -6.39 8.61
CA HIS A 34 -18.78 -5.48 7.58
C HIS A 34 -17.80 -4.51 8.22
N VAL A 35 -16.57 -4.48 7.72
CA VAL A 35 -15.48 -3.66 8.27
C VAL A 35 -15.07 -2.64 7.23
N TRP A 36 -15.19 -1.35 7.53
CA TRP A 36 -14.54 -0.27 6.78
C TRP A 36 -13.16 -0.09 7.37
N MET A 37 -12.14 -0.31 6.56
CA MET A 37 -10.78 -0.48 7.03
C MET A 37 -9.80 0.37 6.23
N ASP A 38 -8.88 1.00 6.95
CA ASP A 38 -7.69 1.65 6.42
C ASP A 38 -6.45 0.80 6.70
N ALA A 39 -5.45 0.93 5.86
CA ALA A 39 -4.11 0.40 6.07
C ALA A 39 -3.17 1.54 6.46
N TYR A 40 -2.69 1.54 7.70
CA TYR A 40 -1.72 2.52 8.20
C TYR A 40 -0.32 1.92 8.23
N GLY A 41 0.69 2.80 8.14
CA GLY A 41 2.10 2.39 8.13
C GLY A 41 2.61 2.03 6.73
N TYR A 42 1.77 2.23 5.72
CA TYR A 42 2.08 2.04 4.32
C TYR A 42 2.02 3.33 3.48
N ASP A 43 1.62 4.45 4.12
CA ASP A 43 1.68 5.75 3.45
C ASP A 43 3.13 6.09 3.14
N GLU A 44 3.42 6.33 1.89
CA GLU A 44 4.78 6.47 1.42
C GLU A 44 5.01 7.75 0.64
N HIS A 45 6.11 8.43 0.96
CA HIS A 45 6.68 9.46 0.14
C HIS A 45 7.56 8.78 -0.91
N VAL A 46 7.09 8.72 -2.14
CA VAL A 46 7.75 7.99 -3.23
C VAL A 46 8.64 8.87 -4.10
N GLY A 47 8.56 10.18 -3.93
CA GLY A 47 9.39 11.12 -4.68
C GLY A 47 8.98 12.57 -4.52
N ASP A 48 9.67 13.43 -5.26
CA ASP A 48 9.43 14.87 -5.27
C ASP A 48 9.41 15.39 -6.71
N ILE A 49 8.58 16.40 -6.96
CA ILE A 49 8.71 17.28 -8.10
C ILE A 49 9.56 18.45 -7.64
N ALA A 50 10.77 18.55 -8.16
CA ALA A 50 11.63 19.70 -7.90
C ALA A 50 11.39 20.75 -8.97
N ARG A 51 11.14 21.98 -8.54
CA ARG A 51 10.97 23.15 -9.41
C ARG A 51 12.08 24.14 -9.12
N TYR A 52 13.05 24.19 -10.00
CA TYR A 52 14.14 25.15 -9.94
C TYR A 52 13.78 26.41 -10.74
N ARG A 53 14.11 27.54 -10.18
CA ARG A 53 14.01 28.84 -10.84
C ARG A 53 15.29 29.63 -10.60
N GLU A 54 15.87 30.13 -11.67
CA GLU A 54 17.01 31.03 -11.64
C GLU A 54 16.64 32.34 -12.35
N THR A 55 16.94 33.45 -11.74
CA THR A 55 16.74 34.78 -12.32
C THR A 55 18.10 35.47 -12.43
N VAL A 56 18.49 35.78 -13.64
CA VAL A 56 19.67 36.57 -13.92
C VAL A 56 19.22 37.96 -14.36
N SER A 57 19.70 38.99 -13.69
CA SER A 57 19.44 40.38 -14.05
C SER A 57 20.71 41.18 -14.07
N VAL A 58 20.76 42.18 -14.95
CA VAL A 58 21.87 43.13 -15.09
C VAL A 58 21.34 44.52 -14.78
N ASP A 59 21.96 45.22 -13.82
CA ASP A 59 21.57 46.60 -13.51
C ASP A 59 22.11 47.63 -14.55
N ASP A 60 21.66 48.87 -14.42
CA ASP A 60 22.08 49.97 -15.31
C ASP A 60 23.59 50.26 -15.25
N THR A 61 24.29 49.70 -14.25
CA THR A 61 25.75 49.83 -14.11
C THR A 61 26.53 48.63 -14.61
N GLY A 62 25.83 47.60 -15.14
CA GLY A 62 26.41 46.38 -15.70
C GLY A 62 26.75 45.32 -14.63
N ASN A 63 26.22 45.42 -13.43
CA ASN A 63 26.40 44.39 -12.42
C ASN A 63 25.35 43.27 -12.59
N PHE A 64 25.83 42.06 -12.47
CA PHE A 64 24.97 40.86 -12.52
C PHE A 64 24.40 40.55 -11.12
N THR A 65 23.11 40.28 -11.07
CA THR A 65 22.45 39.71 -9.89
C THR A 65 21.92 38.34 -10.26
N LEU A 66 22.24 37.33 -9.48
CA LEU A 66 21.77 35.98 -9.57
C LEU A 66 20.90 35.66 -8.36
N ASP A 67 19.64 35.31 -8.62
CA ASP A 67 18.71 34.81 -7.61
C ASP A 67 18.19 33.43 -8.05
N TYR A 68 18.33 32.44 -7.20
CA TYR A 68 17.90 31.07 -7.52
C TYR A 68 17.28 30.39 -6.31
N GLY A 69 16.38 29.44 -6.57
CA GLY A 69 15.75 28.64 -5.55
C GLY A 69 15.09 27.40 -6.13
N THR A 70 15.01 26.36 -5.29
CA THR A 70 14.29 25.14 -5.61
C THR A 70 13.15 24.96 -4.63
N THR A 71 11.98 24.66 -5.14
CA THR A 71 10.81 24.21 -4.34
C THR A 71 10.53 22.75 -4.61
N TYR A 72 10.12 22.01 -3.58
CA TYR A 72 9.81 20.60 -3.68
C TYR A 72 8.32 20.37 -3.42
N GLU A 73 7.69 19.59 -4.27
CA GLU A 73 6.31 19.15 -4.14
C GLU A 73 6.33 17.62 -3.98
N PRO A 74 5.93 17.09 -2.79
CA PRO A 74 6.05 15.66 -2.53
C PRO A 74 5.06 14.85 -3.36
N ILE A 75 5.52 13.73 -3.89
CA ILE A 75 4.69 12.67 -4.47
C ILE A 75 4.50 11.63 -3.40
N SER A 76 3.24 11.48 -2.92
CA SER A 76 2.92 10.57 -1.84
C SER A 76 1.83 9.60 -2.27
N LEU A 77 1.98 8.35 -1.84
CA LEU A 77 0.98 7.31 -1.96
C LEU A 77 0.22 7.18 -0.65
N ASN A 78 -1.10 7.27 -0.73
CA ASN A 78 -1.98 7.05 0.41
C ASN A 78 -2.91 5.89 0.06
N MET A 79 -2.87 4.83 0.87
CA MET A 79 -3.76 3.69 0.69
C MET A 79 -5.21 4.12 0.83
N LYS A 80 -6.07 3.64 -0.06
CA LYS A 80 -7.49 3.96 -0.04
C LYS A 80 -8.20 3.16 1.04
N GLU A 81 -9.11 3.82 1.76
CA GLU A 81 -10.09 3.13 2.58
C GLU A 81 -10.85 2.10 1.72
N ASN A 82 -10.97 0.90 2.23
CA ASN A 82 -11.72 -0.15 1.57
C ASN A 82 -12.57 -0.92 2.60
N SER A 83 -13.53 -1.68 2.13
CA SER A 83 -14.37 -2.48 3.01
C SER A 83 -14.13 -3.97 2.82
N THR A 84 -14.26 -4.70 3.91
CA THR A 84 -14.12 -6.15 3.91
C THR A 84 -15.19 -6.84 4.74
N LEU A 85 -15.31 -8.14 4.56
CA LEU A 85 -16.13 -9.02 5.38
C LEU A 85 -15.24 -9.82 6.31
N ARG A 86 -15.62 -9.84 7.59
CA ARG A 86 -15.09 -10.74 8.60
C ARG A 86 -16.21 -11.68 9.05
N GLY A 87 -15.90 -12.97 9.12
CA GLY A 87 -16.81 -13.99 9.61
C GLY A 87 -16.28 -14.63 10.89
N GLU A 88 -17.20 -15.01 11.79
CA GLU A 88 -16.88 -15.77 12.99
C GLU A 88 -17.97 -16.85 13.22
N LEU A 89 -17.54 -18.06 13.50
CA LEU A 89 -18.38 -19.19 13.85
C LEU A 89 -17.85 -19.82 15.14
N ILE A 90 -18.67 -19.88 16.18
CA ILE A 90 -18.31 -20.49 17.46
C ILE A 90 -19.36 -21.54 17.82
N TYR A 91 -18.88 -22.72 18.19
CA TYR A 91 -19.65 -23.78 18.81
C TYR A 91 -19.26 -23.88 20.28
N ARG A 92 -20.24 -23.82 21.20
CA ARG A 92 -20.01 -23.90 22.63
C ARG A 92 -20.71 -25.12 23.24
N LYS A 93 -19.98 -25.85 24.08
CA LYS A 93 -20.49 -26.97 24.87
C LYS A 93 -19.98 -26.89 26.31
N GLY A 94 -20.86 -26.51 27.23
CA GLY A 94 -20.49 -26.23 28.62
C GLY A 94 -19.47 -25.10 28.72
N GLU A 95 -18.35 -25.31 29.40
CA GLU A 95 -17.26 -24.30 29.52
C GLU A 95 -16.34 -24.24 28.33
N TRP A 96 -16.42 -25.21 27.39
CA TRP A 96 -15.57 -25.30 26.25
C TRP A 96 -16.22 -24.70 25.00
N PHE A 97 -15.41 -24.13 24.11
CA PHE A 97 -15.85 -23.68 22.79
C PHE A 97 -14.78 -23.91 21.73
N LEU A 98 -15.25 -24.12 20.53
CA LEU A 98 -14.47 -24.25 19.31
C LEU A 98 -14.87 -23.11 18.38
N GLY A 99 -13.91 -22.46 17.73
CA GLY A 99 -14.21 -21.35 16.85
C GLY A 99 -13.36 -21.30 15.59
N LEU A 100 -13.96 -20.68 14.59
CA LEU A 100 -13.35 -20.32 13.34
C LEU A 100 -13.60 -18.83 13.11
N SER A 101 -12.61 -18.09 12.67
CA SER A 101 -12.80 -16.72 12.18
C SER A 101 -11.90 -16.44 10.99
N GLY A 102 -12.22 -15.40 10.23
CA GLY A 102 -11.36 -15.01 9.12
C GLY A 102 -11.84 -13.75 8.43
N TRP A 103 -10.91 -13.10 7.77
CA TRP A 103 -11.14 -11.90 6.97
C TRP A 103 -10.10 -11.78 5.85
N THR A 104 -10.44 -11.00 4.84
CA THR A 104 -9.54 -10.65 3.75
C THR A 104 -9.66 -9.16 3.49
N PHE A 105 -8.56 -8.51 3.17
CA PHE A 105 -8.55 -7.09 2.85
C PHE A 105 -7.59 -6.85 1.70
N GLY A 106 -7.92 -5.91 0.83
CA GLY A 106 -7.05 -5.45 -0.23
C GLY A 106 -7.30 -3.98 -0.50
N THR A 107 -6.23 -3.24 -0.72
CA THR A 107 -6.26 -1.82 -1.04
C THR A 107 -5.15 -1.47 -2.03
N ASP A 108 -5.31 -0.37 -2.72
CA ASP A 108 -4.35 0.19 -3.65
C ASP A 108 -4.17 1.68 -3.39
N ALA A 109 -2.98 2.18 -3.73
CA ALA A 109 -2.67 3.59 -3.84
C ALA A 109 -2.08 3.88 -5.22
N SER A 110 -2.30 5.05 -5.75
CA SER A 110 -1.69 5.47 -7.01
C SER A 110 -1.50 6.97 -7.07
N ALA A 111 -0.37 7.37 -7.62
CA ALA A 111 -0.06 8.74 -8.00
C ALA A 111 0.50 8.74 -9.42
N SER A 112 0.09 9.68 -10.25
CA SER A 112 0.65 9.85 -11.58
C SER A 112 0.47 11.30 -12.00
N GLY A 113 1.35 11.75 -12.87
CA GLY A 113 1.28 13.11 -13.38
C GLY A 113 2.26 13.36 -14.52
N ARG A 114 2.20 14.59 -15.00
CA ARG A 114 3.08 15.09 -16.03
C ARG A 114 3.70 16.41 -15.57
N VAL A 115 5.01 16.48 -15.59
CA VAL A 115 5.78 17.66 -15.23
C VAL A 115 6.37 18.27 -16.49
N THR A 116 6.11 19.56 -16.69
CA THR A 116 6.66 20.35 -17.80
C THR A 116 7.55 21.44 -17.25
N THR A 117 8.63 21.73 -17.97
CA THR A 117 9.48 22.89 -17.68
C THR A 117 9.00 24.08 -18.51
N PRO A 118 8.69 25.24 -17.91
CA PRO A 118 8.39 26.45 -18.67
C PRO A 118 9.57 26.84 -19.55
N ALA A 119 9.29 27.46 -20.70
CA ALA A 119 10.33 28.06 -21.52
C ALA A 119 11.07 29.15 -20.75
N MET A 120 12.36 29.34 -21.05
CA MET A 120 13.12 30.47 -20.53
C MET A 120 12.46 31.80 -20.94
N GLU A 121 12.31 32.70 -19.99
CA GLU A 121 11.72 34.01 -20.19
C GLU A 121 12.83 35.07 -20.32
N LEU A 122 12.87 35.75 -21.42
CA LEU A 122 13.76 36.93 -21.56
C LEU A 122 13.07 38.14 -20.92
N THR A 123 13.84 38.87 -20.12
CA THR A 123 13.40 40.12 -19.48
C THR A 123 14.19 41.29 -20.05
N ASP A 124 13.77 42.55 -19.81
CA ASP A 124 14.48 43.74 -20.27
C ASP A 124 15.92 43.83 -19.72
N THR A 125 16.20 43.13 -18.59
CA THR A 125 17.47 43.21 -17.88
C THR A 125 18.20 41.87 -17.75
N GLY A 126 17.67 40.78 -18.35
CA GLY A 126 18.28 39.47 -18.25
C GLY A 126 17.35 38.35 -18.67
N TYR A 127 17.35 37.24 -17.93
CA TYR A 127 16.47 36.10 -18.21
C TYR A 127 16.02 35.40 -16.91
N ILE A 128 14.92 34.65 -17.03
CA ILE A 128 14.46 33.71 -16.02
C ILE A 128 14.53 32.31 -16.62
N TYR A 129 15.32 31.46 -15.98
CA TYR A 129 15.48 30.07 -16.33
C TYR A 129 14.69 29.20 -15.37
N TYR A 130 14.07 28.16 -15.91
CA TYR A 130 13.30 27.18 -15.14
C TYR A 130 13.85 25.79 -15.43
N GLU A 131 13.90 24.97 -14.38
CA GLU A 131 14.17 23.55 -14.51
C GLU A 131 13.22 22.80 -13.55
N ASN A 132 12.33 22.00 -14.10
CA ASN A 132 11.47 21.13 -13.32
C ASN A 132 11.94 19.71 -13.51
N SER A 133 12.08 18.95 -12.43
CA SER A 133 12.49 17.56 -12.47
C SER A 133 11.57 16.70 -11.61
N VAL A 134 11.49 15.44 -11.94
CA VAL A 134 10.84 14.41 -11.12
C VAL A 134 11.94 13.57 -10.51
N ARG A 135 11.96 13.51 -9.20
CA ARG A 135 12.84 12.64 -8.43
C ARG A 135 12.00 11.57 -7.77
N MET A 136 12.09 10.34 -8.28
CA MET A 136 11.45 9.18 -7.68
C MET A 136 12.51 8.38 -6.92
N TRP A 137 12.31 8.17 -5.63
CA TRP A 137 13.32 7.61 -4.74
C TRP A 137 14.65 8.39 -4.82
N ASP A 138 15.77 7.73 -5.01
CA ASP A 138 17.07 8.37 -5.22
C ASP A 138 17.39 8.65 -6.70
N HIS A 139 16.41 8.44 -7.62
CA HIS A 139 16.59 8.68 -9.04
C HIS A 139 16.02 10.05 -9.44
N THR A 140 16.85 10.90 -9.96
CA THR A 140 16.45 12.17 -10.56
C THR A 140 16.55 12.04 -12.06
N ILE A 141 15.42 12.03 -12.77
CA ILE A 141 15.42 12.43 -14.18
C ILE A 141 15.37 13.95 -14.18
N VAL A 142 16.48 14.54 -14.55
CA VAL A 142 16.51 15.95 -14.89
C VAL A 142 15.94 16.03 -16.31
N PRO A 143 14.84 16.78 -16.55
CA PRO A 143 14.46 17.09 -17.91
C PRO A 143 15.69 17.65 -18.59
N LEU A 144 16.03 17.14 -19.77
CA LEU A 144 17.08 17.73 -20.58
C LEU A 144 16.68 19.16 -20.86
N THR A 145 17.22 20.07 -20.07
CA THR A 145 17.08 21.51 -20.32
C THR A 145 17.99 21.84 -21.45
N ASN A 146 17.40 22.27 -22.54
CA ASN A 146 18.17 22.82 -23.62
C ASN A 146 18.63 24.22 -23.22
N GLU A 147 19.91 24.38 -22.92
CA GLU A 147 20.53 25.69 -22.83
C GLU A 147 20.43 26.46 -24.19
N LEU A 148 20.02 25.79 -25.24
CA LEU A 148 19.97 26.25 -26.61
C LEU A 148 18.52 26.30 -27.07
N GLU A 149 17.96 27.52 -27.14
CA GLU A 149 16.66 27.90 -27.71
C GLU A 149 15.61 26.78 -27.82
N ALA A 150 14.93 26.52 -26.72
CA ALA A 150 13.98 25.44 -26.58
C ALA A 150 12.76 25.63 -27.49
N SER A 151 12.71 24.96 -28.60
CA SER A 151 11.48 24.76 -29.36
C SER A 151 10.65 23.56 -28.86
N GLY A 152 11.11 22.82 -27.85
CA GLY A 152 10.38 21.67 -27.32
C GLY A 152 10.51 21.53 -25.81
N ILE A 153 9.40 21.75 -25.11
CA ILE A 153 9.25 21.39 -23.68
C ILE A 153 9.04 19.89 -23.66
N SER A 154 10.00 19.17 -23.10
CA SER A 154 9.88 17.71 -22.94
C SER A 154 9.26 17.38 -21.60
N PRO A 155 8.00 16.94 -21.58
CA PRO A 155 7.36 16.55 -20.34
C PRO A 155 8.00 15.29 -19.78
N VAL A 156 8.04 15.20 -18.45
CA VAL A 156 8.31 13.96 -17.72
C VAL A 156 6.99 13.42 -17.21
N ASP A 157 6.59 12.27 -17.66
CA ASP A 157 5.48 11.50 -17.09
C ASP A 157 6.01 10.65 -15.95
N TYR A 158 5.27 10.60 -14.84
CA TYR A 158 5.60 9.76 -13.70
C TYR A 158 4.38 8.98 -13.23
N TRP A 159 4.62 7.81 -12.66
CA TRP A 159 3.60 6.98 -12.02
C TRP A 159 4.19 6.27 -10.82
N ALA A 160 3.34 6.04 -9.84
CA ALA A 160 3.61 5.20 -8.70
C ALA A 160 2.31 4.47 -8.32
N GLU A 161 2.39 3.17 -8.13
CA GLU A 161 1.27 2.31 -7.80
C GLU A 161 1.69 1.33 -6.70
N ASP A 162 0.88 1.25 -5.66
CA ASP A 162 1.02 0.26 -4.60
C ASP A 162 -0.22 -0.60 -4.48
N ASN A 163 -0.01 -1.88 -4.19
CA ASN A 163 -1.08 -2.83 -3.90
C ASN A 163 -0.74 -3.64 -2.66
N LEU A 164 -1.70 -3.71 -1.74
CA LEU A 164 -1.59 -4.41 -0.48
C LEU A 164 -2.75 -5.39 -0.33
N GLN A 165 -2.45 -6.65 -0.08
CA GLN A 165 -3.45 -7.69 0.16
C GLN A 165 -3.09 -8.49 1.41
N VAL A 166 -4.08 -8.73 2.26
CA VAL A 166 -3.94 -9.54 3.46
C VAL A 166 -5.11 -10.50 3.62
N ARG A 167 -4.83 -11.69 4.14
CA ARG A 167 -5.84 -12.71 4.47
C ARG A 167 -5.46 -13.37 5.76
N THR A 168 -6.45 -13.60 6.64
CA THR A 168 -6.25 -14.37 7.86
C THR A 168 -7.40 -15.32 8.11
N TYR A 169 -7.07 -16.45 8.72
CA TYR A 169 -8.02 -17.44 9.20
C TYR A 169 -7.52 -17.99 10.53
N ASP A 170 -8.40 -18.02 11.52
CA ASP A 170 -8.13 -18.55 12.85
C ASP A 170 -8.96 -19.80 13.10
N PHE A 171 -8.34 -20.80 13.67
CA PHE A 171 -8.98 -21.94 14.27
C PHE A 171 -8.58 -21.98 15.75
N PHE A 172 -9.53 -21.98 16.67
CA PHE A 172 -9.23 -21.91 18.08
C PHE A 172 -10.14 -22.79 18.94
N LEU A 173 -9.56 -23.33 19.98
CA LEU A 173 -10.23 -24.02 21.08
C LEU A 173 -10.08 -23.18 22.34
N GLY A 174 -11.16 -22.98 23.06
CA GLY A 174 -11.11 -22.17 24.26
C GLY A 174 -11.97 -22.69 25.40
N ARG A 175 -11.78 -22.02 26.55
CA ARG A 175 -12.52 -22.31 27.77
C ARG A 175 -12.98 -21.03 28.45
N THR A 176 -14.16 -21.05 29.00
CA THR A 176 -14.68 -19.99 29.88
C THR A 176 -13.93 -20.02 31.21
N LEU A 177 -13.23 -18.92 31.51
CA LEU A 177 -12.47 -18.75 32.76
C LEU A 177 -13.33 -18.23 33.89
N ALA A 178 -14.27 -17.35 33.59
CA ALA A 178 -15.19 -16.77 34.54
C ALA A 178 -16.54 -16.52 33.85
N GLU A 179 -17.59 -16.88 34.54
CA GLU A 179 -18.96 -16.65 34.08
C GLU A 179 -19.81 -16.13 35.25
N LYS A 180 -20.52 -15.04 35.01
CA LYS A 180 -21.53 -14.48 35.89
C LYS A 180 -22.80 -14.30 35.08
N LYS A 181 -23.94 -14.05 35.74
CA LYS A 181 -25.25 -13.90 35.08
C LYS A 181 -25.22 -13.01 33.82
N ASP A 182 -24.46 -11.92 33.86
CA ASP A 182 -24.47 -10.89 32.84
C ASP A 182 -23.07 -10.64 32.24
N SER A 183 -22.10 -11.52 32.48
CA SER A 183 -20.74 -11.36 31.90
C SER A 183 -19.96 -12.67 31.87
N PHE A 184 -19.05 -12.78 30.89
CA PHE A 184 -18.08 -13.87 30.86
C PHE A 184 -16.70 -13.40 30.39
N ALA A 185 -15.70 -14.20 30.71
CA ALA A 185 -14.36 -14.09 30.18
C ALA A 185 -13.86 -15.44 29.70
N ASN A 186 -13.35 -15.49 28.50
CA ASN A 186 -12.85 -16.69 27.84
C ASN A 186 -11.35 -16.56 27.57
N PHE A 187 -10.69 -17.71 27.56
CA PHE A 187 -9.34 -17.87 27.04
C PHE A 187 -9.35 -18.89 25.90
N SER A 188 -8.56 -18.67 24.87
CA SER A 188 -8.43 -19.58 23.73
C SER A 188 -6.99 -19.78 23.30
N LEU A 189 -6.75 -20.95 22.73
CA LEU A 189 -5.52 -21.36 22.06
C LEU A 189 -5.88 -21.88 20.69
N GLY A 190 -5.03 -21.64 19.71
CA GLY A 190 -5.33 -22.13 18.37
C GLY A 190 -4.20 -21.97 17.39
N ALA A 191 -4.56 -22.03 16.11
CA ALA A 191 -3.69 -21.77 14.98
C ALA A 191 -4.26 -20.64 14.14
N LYS A 192 -3.40 -19.70 13.75
CA LYS A 192 -3.68 -18.65 12.78
C LYS A 192 -2.97 -18.98 11.48
N PHE A 193 -3.68 -18.84 10.38
CA PHE A 193 -3.15 -18.86 9.02
C PHE A 193 -3.18 -17.44 8.49
N GLY A 194 -2.12 -17.03 7.79
CA GLY A 194 -2.04 -15.70 7.24
C GLY A 194 -1.32 -15.66 5.90
N SER A 195 -1.64 -14.68 5.09
CA SER A 195 -0.87 -14.28 3.93
C SER A 195 -0.85 -12.76 3.80
N LEU A 196 0.26 -12.24 3.33
CA LEU A 196 0.46 -10.83 3.05
C LEU A 196 1.17 -10.71 1.71
N LYS A 197 0.64 -9.87 0.84
CA LYS A 197 1.26 -9.54 -0.43
C LYS A 197 1.31 -8.03 -0.59
N THR A 198 2.49 -7.52 -0.90
CA THR A 198 2.72 -6.13 -1.25
C THR A 198 3.37 -6.06 -2.63
N ARG A 199 2.93 -5.14 -3.45
CA ARG A 199 3.51 -4.88 -4.76
C ARG A 199 3.56 -3.39 -5.01
N GLU A 200 4.70 -2.95 -5.49
CA GLU A 200 4.99 -1.58 -5.85
C GLU A 200 5.43 -1.52 -7.30
N ASN A 201 4.98 -0.49 -8.02
CA ASN A 201 5.44 -0.17 -9.36
C ASN A 201 5.63 1.36 -9.43
N ILE A 202 6.87 1.79 -9.64
CA ILE A 202 7.23 3.21 -9.73
C ILE A 202 8.00 3.42 -11.02
N GLY A 203 7.67 4.49 -11.73
CA GLY A 203 8.39 4.80 -12.96
C GLY A 203 8.25 6.24 -13.38
N GLN A 204 9.09 6.58 -14.34
CA GLN A 204 9.10 7.87 -15.02
C GLN A 204 9.59 7.70 -16.46
N GLU A 205 9.05 8.50 -17.34
CA GLU A 205 9.36 8.46 -18.76
C GLU A 205 9.47 9.89 -19.31
N GLN A 206 10.50 10.11 -20.11
CA GLN A 206 10.69 11.37 -20.82
C GLN A 206 10.96 11.08 -22.29
N ARG A 207 10.30 11.85 -23.15
CA ARG A 207 10.63 11.96 -24.56
C ARG A 207 10.96 13.39 -24.92
N ALA A 208 12.16 13.61 -25.41
CA ALA A 208 12.67 14.91 -25.79
C ALA A 208 12.94 14.95 -27.30
N PHE A 209 12.28 15.87 -28.00
CA PHE A 209 12.68 16.25 -29.35
C PHE A 209 13.39 17.59 -29.25
N LEU A 210 14.68 17.60 -29.57
CA LEU A 210 15.51 18.79 -29.49
C LEU A 210 16.03 19.09 -30.88
N TYR A 211 16.04 20.38 -31.25
CA TYR A 211 16.77 20.86 -32.40
C TYR A 211 18.06 21.49 -31.92
N ASP A 212 19.19 20.99 -32.45
CA ASP A 212 20.49 21.59 -32.21
C ASP A 212 20.62 22.94 -32.93
N LEU A 213 21.59 23.75 -32.49
CA LEU A 213 21.95 25.05 -33.13
C LEU A 213 22.33 24.89 -34.59
N ASP A 214 22.88 23.74 -34.97
CA ASP A 214 23.23 23.40 -36.35
C ASP A 214 22.05 22.80 -37.15
N GLY A 215 20.85 22.73 -36.54
CA GLY A 215 19.62 22.23 -37.15
C GLY A 215 19.44 20.72 -37.10
N TYR A 216 20.27 19.99 -36.36
CA TYR A 216 20.07 18.57 -36.16
C TYR A 216 18.88 18.29 -35.26
N THR A 217 18.13 17.24 -35.56
CA THR A 217 17.07 16.75 -34.69
C THR A 217 17.65 15.70 -33.74
N PHE A 218 17.45 15.94 -32.47
CA PHE A 218 17.82 15.02 -31.39
C PHE A 218 16.53 14.46 -30.80
N ASP A 219 16.36 13.14 -30.83
CA ASP A 219 15.27 12.41 -30.15
C ASP A 219 15.90 11.62 -29.03
N ASN A 220 15.46 11.88 -27.79
CA ASN A 220 15.88 11.15 -26.64
C ASN A 220 14.65 10.56 -25.93
N HIS A 221 14.66 9.27 -25.70
CA HIS A 221 13.66 8.55 -24.94
C HIS A 221 14.33 7.91 -23.73
N ASN A 222 13.99 8.43 -22.54
CA ASN A 222 14.49 7.93 -21.28
C ASN A 222 13.32 7.39 -20.46
N ARG A 223 13.42 6.13 -20.03
CA ARG A 223 12.43 5.48 -19.17
C ARG A 223 13.12 4.72 -18.05
N LEU A 224 12.71 5.02 -16.85
CA LEU A 224 13.09 4.29 -15.64
C LEU A 224 11.84 3.65 -15.03
N GLU A 225 11.90 2.37 -14.74
CA GLU A 225 10.81 1.65 -14.07
C GLU A 225 11.35 0.69 -13.03
N SER A 226 10.72 0.68 -11.86
CA SER A 226 11.00 -0.24 -10.76
C SER A 226 9.73 -0.98 -10.39
N THR A 227 9.77 -2.29 -10.42
CA THR A 227 8.71 -3.15 -9.90
C THR A 227 9.25 -3.98 -8.76
N ALA A 228 8.57 -3.96 -7.62
CA ALA A 228 8.95 -4.72 -6.45
C ALA A 228 7.75 -5.47 -5.86
N GLU A 229 8.00 -6.65 -5.30
CA GLU A 229 6.97 -7.49 -4.69
C GLU A 229 7.55 -8.20 -3.46
N ALA A 230 6.75 -8.25 -2.37
CA ALA A 230 6.96 -9.20 -1.29
C ALA A 230 5.71 -10.06 -1.14
N ASN A 231 5.90 -11.36 -1.09
CA ASN A 231 4.85 -12.35 -1.00
C ASN A 231 5.10 -13.29 0.19
N LEU A 232 4.21 -13.23 1.18
CA LEU A 232 4.21 -14.08 2.37
C LEU A 232 3.01 -15.02 2.28
N ASP A 233 3.15 -16.06 1.52
CA ASP A 233 2.09 -17.06 1.36
C ASP A 233 2.15 -18.13 2.46
N SER A 234 0.96 -18.60 2.86
CA SER A 234 0.79 -19.80 3.69
C SER A 234 1.55 -19.76 5.02
N MET A 235 1.58 -18.62 5.67
CA MET A 235 2.10 -18.52 7.02
C MET A 235 1.16 -19.20 8.01
N ILE A 236 1.72 -19.90 9.00
CA ILE A 236 0.98 -20.57 10.06
C ILE A 236 1.67 -20.34 11.40
N GLY A 237 0.89 -20.20 12.47
CA GLY A 237 1.46 -20.10 13.80
C GLY A 237 0.43 -20.25 14.92
N PRO A 238 0.92 -20.40 16.17
CA PRO A 238 0.05 -20.43 17.34
C PRO A 238 -0.60 -19.09 17.58
N VAL A 239 -1.85 -19.11 18.04
CA VAL A 239 -2.59 -17.92 18.49
C VAL A 239 -3.09 -18.11 19.91
N LEU A 240 -2.95 -17.05 20.71
CA LEU A 240 -3.53 -16.92 22.06
C LEU A 240 -4.63 -15.87 22.00
N GLY A 241 -5.77 -16.14 22.60
CA GLY A 241 -6.90 -15.22 22.61
C GLY A 241 -7.53 -15.04 23.98
N PHE A 242 -7.97 -13.83 24.24
CA PHE A 242 -8.85 -13.49 25.37
C PHE A 242 -10.08 -12.78 24.80
N GLN A 243 -11.25 -13.20 25.25
CA GLN A 243 -12.53 -12.62 24.87
C GLN A 243 -13.35 -12.32 26.11
N GLY A 244 -14.04 -11.20 26.12
CA GLY A 244 -14.95 -10.83 27.20
C GLY A 244 -16.26 -10.27 26.68
N GLU A 245 -17.32 -10.47 27.47
CA GLU A 245 -18.65 -9.94 27.21
C GLU A 245 -19.30 -9.50 28.52
N ALA A 246 -19.99 -8.36 28.50
CA ALA A 246 -20.82 -7.87 29.57
C ALA A 246 -22.16 -7.37 29.04
N LYS A 247 -23.27 -7.77 29.69
CA LYS A 247 -24.66 -7.43 29.32
C LYS A 247 -25.30 -6.53 30.37
N GLN A 248 -26.06 -5.53 29.89
CA GLN A 248 -26.92 -4.70 30.70
C GLN A 248 -28.25 -4.45 29.97
N GLY A 249 -29.27 -5.19 30.35
CA GLY A 249 -30.56 -5.15 29.65
C GLY A 249 -30.43 -5.63 28.20
N LYS A 250 -30.79 -4.78 27.24
CA LYS A 250 -30.67 -5.09 25.82
C LYS A 250 -29.29 -4.75 25.23
N PHE A 251 -28.44 -4.08 26.00
CA PHE A 251 -27.10 -3.71 25.54
C PHE A 251 -26.08 -4.74 25.98
N ARG A 252 -25.05 -4.92 25.15
CA ARG A 252 -23.92 -5.79 25.37
C ARG A 252 -22.64 -5.11 24.89
N ILE A 253 -21.60 -5.19 25.68
CA ILE A 253 -20.25 -4.81 25.28
C ILE A 253 -19.46 -6.11 25.14
N GLU A 254 -18.86 -6.32 24.01
CA GLU A 254 -17.98 -7.46 23.77
C GLU A 254 -16.68 -7.03 23.11
N GLY A 255 -15.60 -7.80 23.39
CA GLY A 255 -14.32 -7.54 22.76
C GLY A 255 -13.39 -8.72 22.90
N PHE A 256 -12.37 -8.71 22.05
CA PHE A 256 -11.29 -9.69 22.14
C PHE A 256 -9.92 -9.05 21.88
N ILE A 257 -8.90 -9.74 22.35
CA ILE A 257 -7.50 -9.56 21.95
C ILE A 257 -6.93 -10.93 21.59
N ASN A 258 -6.37 -11.03 20.39
CA ASN A 258 -5.66 -12.21 19.90
C ASN A 258 -4.21 -11.81 19.60
N HIS A 259 -3.27 -12.67 19.97
CA HIS A 259 -1.86 -12.52 19.62
C HIS A 259 -1.34 -13.82 19.03
N ALA A 260 -0.72 -13.73 17.86
CA ALA A 260 -0.14 -14.85 17.13
C ALA A 260 1.30 -14.56 16.75
N VAL A 261 2.08 -15.61 16.53
CA VAL A 261 3.36 -15.53 15.84
C VAL A 261 3.29 -16.47 14.64
N LEU A 262 3.24 -15.89 13.44
CA LEU A 262 3.16 -16.63 12.18
C LEU A 262 4.55 -16.96 11.69
N PHE A 263 4.74 -18.19 11.22
CA PHE A 263 5.99 -18.67 10.63
C PHE A 263 5.74 -19.03 9.17
N GLY A 264 6.65 -18.63 8.30
CA GLY A 264 6.56 -18.91 6.86
C GLY A 264 7.79 -18.46 6.11
N ASN A 265 7.66 -18.39 4.80
CA ASN A 265 8.67 -17.83 3.93
C ASN A 265 8.16 -16.52 3.33
N ALA A 266 9.03 -15.52 3.27
CA ALA A 266 8.83 -14.32 2.47
C ALA A 266 9.63 -14.46 1.19
N GLU A 267 8.96 -14.32 0.06
CA GLU A 267 9.57 -14.23 -1.26
C GLU A 267 9.60 -12.77 -1.69
N HIS A 268 10.81 -12.26 -1.94
CA HIS A 268 11.04 -10.91 -2.41
C HIS A 268 11.48 -10.94 -3.85
N ARG A 269 10.89 -10.12 -4.68
CA ARG A 269 11.28 -9.92 -6.07
C ARG A 269 11.37 -8.44 -6.37
N GLY A 270 12.34 -8.08 -7.22
CA GLY A 270 12.49 -6.74 -7.73
C GLY A 270 13.01 -6.79 -9.16
N LEU A 271 12.53 -5.88 -9.98
CA LEU A 271 12.99 -5.62 -11.32
C LEU A 271 13.13 -4.12 -11.49
N TRP A 272 14.31 -3.70 -11.92
CA TRP A 272 14.58 -2.32 -12.29
C TRP A 272 15.02 -2.30 -13.75
N GLU A 273 14.40 -1.44 -14.54
CA GLU A 273 14.66 -1.28 -15.95
C GLU A 273 15.00 0.18 -16.25
N ASP A 274 16.04 0.38 -17.03
CA ASP A 274 16.50 1.67 -17.52
C ASP A 274 16.66 1.59 -19.04
N ILE A 275 15.97 2.48 -19.75
CA ILE A 275 16.05 2.59 -21.19
C ILE A 275 16.43 4.03 -21.50
N ASP A 276 17.57 4.19 -22.15
CA ASP A 276 18.02 5.47 -22.70
C ASP A 276 18.30 5.26 -24.20
N ASP A 277 17.42 5.80 -25.05
CA ASP A 277 17.47 5.72 -26.50
C ASP A 277 17.72 7.11 -27.04
N MET A 278 18.93 7.33 -27.61
CA MET A 278 19.42 8.58 -28.09
C MET A 278 19.61 8.50 -29.60
N LEU A 279 18.87 9.30 -30.35
CA LEU A 279 18.87 9.33 -31.82
C LEU A 279 19.14 10.72 -32.33
N TRP A 280 20.18 10.87 -33.19
CA TRP A 280 20.49 12.11 -33.91
C TRP A 280 20.20 11.95 -35.41
N ILE A 281 19.39 12.86 -35.94
CA ILE A 281 18.96 12.86 -37.33
C ILE A 281 19.41 14.15 -37.99
N ASP A 282 20.04 14.05 -39.16
CA ASP A 282 20.31 15.20 -40.04
C ASP A 282 18.99 15.69 -40.65
N PRO A 283 18.52 16.89 -40.34
CA PRO A 283 17.24 17.39 -40.85
C PRO A 283 17.27 17.69 -42.35
N ALA A 284 18.46 17.88 -42.94
CA ALA A 284 18.60 18.17 -44.38
C ALA A 284 18.48 16.89 -45.22
N THR A 285 18.96 15.78 -44.74
CA THR A 285 18.97 14.50 -45.45
C THR A 285 17.99 13.49 -44.90
N GLY A 286 17.57 13.63 -43.63
CA GLY A 286 16.79 12.64 -42.91
C GLY A 286 17.58 11.39 -42.51
N GLU A 287 18.91 11.45 -42.64
CA GLU A 287 19.79 10.33 -42.29
C GLU A 287 20.12 10.34 -40.82
N THR A 288 20.18 9.14 -40.22
CA THR A 288 20.63 8.94 -38.84
C THR A 288 22.14 9.13 -38.76
N ILE A 289 22.60 10.13 -37.99
CA ILE A 289 24.02 10.41 -37.79
C ILE A 289 24.56 9.59 -36.61
N TYR A 290 23.73 9.44 -35.57
CA TYR A 290 24.09 8.75 -34.35
C TYR A 290 22.84 8.06 -33.76
N HIS A 291 23.01 6.84 -33.32
CA HIS A 291 21.98 6.10 -32.59
C HIS A 291 22.66 5.27 -31.55
N ASP A 292 22.36 5.53 -30.30
CA ASP A 292 22.83 4.74 -29.17
C ASP A 292 21.62 4.33 -28.30
N VAL A 293 21.56 3.07 -27.95
CA VAL A 293 20.52 2.52 -27.13
C VAL A 293 21.18 1.83 -25.94
N TYR A 294 20.99 2.40 -24.78
CA TYR A 294 21.35 1.76 -23.53
C TYR A 294 20.12 1.12 -22.91
N THR A 295 20.24 -0.14 -22.49
CA THR A 295 19.22 -0.83 -21.70
C THR A 295 19.89 -1.47 -20.51
N GLY A 296 19.50 -1.04 -19.33
CA GLY A 296 19.90 -1.62 -18.05
C GLY A 296 18.76 -2.43 -17.45
N GLU A 297 19.03 -3.63 -17.00
CA GLU A 297 18.08 -4.46 -16.26
C GLU A 297 18.77 -5.04 -15.04
N PHE A 298 18.15 -4.83 -13.86
CA PHE A 298 18.64 -5.38 -12.61
C PHE A 298 17.51 -6.12 -11.90
N SER A 299 17.60 -7.44 -11.91
CA SER A 299 16.65 -8.29 -11.22
C SER A 299 17.17 -8.70 -9.84
N PHE A 300 16.24 -8.86 -8.91
CA PHE A 300 16.48 -9.31 -7.55
C PHE A 300 15.45 -10.37 -7.17
N SER A 301 15.94 -11.43 -6.51
CA SER A 301 15.07 -12.43 -5.90
C SER A 301 15.72 -12.95 -4.63
N LYS A 302 14.96 -12.98 -3.54
CA LYS A 302 15.40 -13.50 -2.25
C LYS A 302 14.27 -14.15 -1.51
N ASP A 303 14.53 -15.36 -1.01
CA ASP A 303 13.64 -16.06 -0.10
C ASP A 303 14.22 -16.02 1.32
N GLU A 304 13.38 -15.72 2.30
CA GLU A 304 13.79 -15.76 3.69
C GLU A 304 12.71 -16.34 4.59
N ARG A 305 13.16 -16.96 5.71
CA ARG A 305 12.23 -17.43 6.74
C ARG A 305 11.90 -16.30 7.68
N VAL A 306 10.61 -16.12 7.93
CA VAL A 306 10.11 -15.04 8.77
C VAL A 306 9.31 -15.60 9.94
N ALA A 307 9.37 -14.86 11.06
CA ALA A 307 8.51 -15.03 12.21
C ALA A 307 7.79 -13.71 12.46
N LEU A 308 6.51 -13.65 12.12
CA LEU A 308 5.74 -12.43 12.04
C LEU A 308 4.71 -12.37 13.19
N PRO A 309 4.92 -11.51 14.20
CA PRO A 309 3.94 -11.28 15.23
C PRO A 309 2.71 -10.54 14.67
N VAL A 310 1.51 -11.02 15.04
CA VAL A 310 0.23 -10.40 14.66
C VAL A 310 -0.63 -10.23 15.90
N THR A 311 -1.14 -9.03 16.12
CA THR A 311 -2.06 -8.72 17.22
C THR A 311 -3.38 -8.21 16.67
N GLU A 312 -4.49 -8.83 17.06
CA GLU A 312 -5.83 -8.39 16.69
C GLU A 312 -6.61 -7.93 17.90
N LEU A 313 -7.32 -6.84 17.77
CA LEU A 313 -8.14 -6.22 18.79
C LEU A 313 -9.52 -5.92 18.22
N LYS A 314 -10.56 -6.18 18.99
CA LYS A 314 -11.93 -5.77 18.66
C LYS A 314 -12.67 -5.31 19.92
N LEU A 315 -13.45 -4.26 19.76
CA LEU A 315 -14.38 -3.78 20.79
C LEU A 315 -15.68 -3.35 20.13
N GLU A 316 -16.80 -3.88 20.59
CA GLU A 316 -18.13 -3.62 20.03
C GLU A 316 -19.15 -3.33 21.13
N VAL A 317 -20.14 -2.50 20.79
CA VAL A 317 -21.37 -2.31 21.55
C VAL A 317 -22.51 -2.89 20.71
N ALA A 318 -23.21 -3.86 21.25
CA ALA A 318 -24.31 -4.56 20.61
C ALA A 318 -25.65 -4.21 21.26
N TYR A 319 -26.70 -4.24 20.43
CA TYR A 319 -28.09 -4.15 20.85
C TYR A 319 -28.82 -5.44 20.49
N ASN A 320 -29.42 -6.10 21.46
CA ASN A 320 -30.21 -7.31 21.24
C ASN A 320 -31.59 -6.95 20.71
N ILE A 321 -31.85 -7.28 19.45
CA ILE A 321 -33.16 -7.10 18.79
C ILE A 321 -34.13 -8.13 19.35
N THR A 322 -33.66 -9.38 19.43
CA THR A 322 -34.33 -10.52 20.09
C THR A 322 -33.36 -11.20 21.05
N ASP A 323 -33.76 -12.26 21.70
CA ASP A 323 -32.87 -13.04 22.55
C ASP A 323 -31.71 -13.68 21.77
N ASN A 324 -31.93 -13.95 20.48
CA ASN A 324 -31.03 -14.68 19.63
C ASN A 324 -30.37 -13.82 18.52
N ILE A 325 -30.83 -12.59 18.31
CA ILE A 325 -30.34 -11.73 17.21
C ILE A 325 -29.90 -10.40 17.78
N SER A 326 -28.69 -9.99 17.45
CA SER A 326 -28.17 -8.68 17.82
C SER A 326 -27.42 -8.00 16.66
N ILE A 327 -27.42 -6.69 16.70
CA ILE A 327 -26.64 -5.83 15.82
C ILE A 327 -25.62 -5.08 16.68
N SER A 328 -24.39 -4.95 16.20
CA SER A 328 -23.34 -4.23 16.90
C SER A 328 -22.57 -3.27 16.03
N VAL A 329 -21.98 -2.27 16.68
CA VAL A 329 -21.04 -1.31 16.08
C VAL A 329 -19.81 -1.25 16.96
N GLY A 330 -18.64 -1.06 16.33
CA GLY A 330 -17.38 -1.06 17.06
C GLY A 330 -16.19 -0.73 16.22
N GLY A 331 -15.01 -1.14 16.71
CA GLY A 331 -13.73 -1.04 16.04
C GLY A 331 -13.00 -2.37 16.01
N PHE A 332 -12.28 -2.59 14.92
CA PHE A 332 -11.40 -3.73 14.72
C PHE A 332 -10.03 -3.23 14.26
N TYR A 333 -8.95 -3.84 14.82
CA TYR A 333 -7.57 -3.56 14.46
C TYR A 333 -6.80 -4.88 14.36
N SER A 334 -5.97 -4.99 13.30
CA SER A 334 -5.00 -6.07 13.13
C SER A 334 -3.63 -5.44 12.87
N ILE A 335 -2.67 -5.71 13.75
CA ILE A 335 -1.32 -5.13 13.74
C ILE A 335 -0.35 -6.24 13.37
N TRP A 336 0.38 -6.06 12.29
CA TRP A 336 1.40 -6.94 11.75
C TRP A 336 2.76 -6.29 11.98
N TRP A 337 3.48 -6.77 12.99
CA TRP A 337 4.72 -6.17 13.46
C TRP A 337 5.88 -6.58 12.56
N ASP A 338 6.65 -5.58 12.10
CA ASP A 338 7.86 -5.80 11.28
C ASP A 338 7.60 -6.73 10.09
N ALA A 339 6.47 -6.51 9.41
CA ALA A 339 6.07 -7.29 8.26
C ALA A 339 6.98 -6.98 7.07
N PRO A 340 7.55 -8.01 6.41
CA PRO A 340 8.25 -7.81 5.16
C PRO A 340 7.32 -7.22 4.10
N VAL A 341 7.79 -6.14 3.45
CA VAL A 341 7.08 -5.45 2.37
C VAL A 341 7.93 -5.46 1.11
N ALA A 342 7.40 -4.94 0.02
CA ALA A 342 8.10 -4.83 -1.25
C ALA A 342 9.49 -4.22 -1.04
N PRO A 343 10.59 -4.83 -1.59
CA PRO A 343 11.92 -4.29 -1.43
C PRO A 343 12.06 -2.96 -2.17
N ALA A 344 12.78 -2.01 -1.59
CA ALA A 344 13.08 -0.75 -2.24
C ALA A 344 14.38 -0.82 -3.04
N TRP A 345 14.37 -0.19 -4.19
CA TRP A 345 15.57 0.08 -4.94
C TRP A 345 16.24 1.35 -4.41
N SER A 346 17.55 1.33 -4.23
CA SER A 346 18.34 2.54 -3.96
C SER A 346 19.58 2.49 -4.82
N MET A 347 19.83 3.54 -5.59
CA MET A 347 21.12 3.66 -6.27
C MET A 347 22.23 3.71 -5.23
N PRO A 348 23.34 2.93 -5.41
CA PRO A 348 24.53 3.17 -4.65
C PRO A 348 25.02 4.58 -4.94
N GLY A 349 25.17 5.41 -3.92
CA GLY A 349 25.57 6.83 -4.04
C GLY A 349 26.94 7.10 -4.66
N ASP A 350 27.69 6.06 -5.01
CA ASP A 350 28.90 6.08 -5.80
C ASP A 350 28.82 4.95 -6.81
N TRP A 351 29.09 5.21 -8.05
CA TRP A 351 29.26 4.26 -9.17
C TRP A 351 30.44 3.28 -8.94
N VAL A 352 30.55 2.76 -7.76
CA VAL A 352 31.54 1.74 -7.45
C VAL A 352 30.94 0.39 -7.79
N ALA A 353 31.30 -0.12 -8.91
CA ALA A 353 30.86 -1.31 -9.63
C ALA A 353 31.01 -2.65 -8.87
N ASP A 354 31.01 -2.70 -7.54
CA ASP A 354 31.43 -3.93 -6.86
C ASP A 354 30.67 -4.28 -5.57
N GLN A 355 29.54 -3.67 -5.26
CA GLN A 355 28.79 -4.07 -4.06
C GLN A 355 27.31 -4.22 -4.31
N GLY A 356 26.91 -5.39 -4.80
CA GLY A 356 25.60 -5.96 -4.60
C GLY A 356 24.43 -5.12 -5.13
N THR A 357 23.44 -5.78 -5.67
CA THR A 357 22.16 -5.22 -6.13
C THR A 357 21.69 -4.08 -5.22
N GLY A 358 21.33 -2.92 -5.78
CA GLY A 358 20.81 -1.77 -5.05
C GLY A 358 19.46 -2.01 -4.33
N TRP A 359 18.98 -3.25 -4.31
CA TRP A 359 17.76 -3.66 -3.64
C TRP A 359 17.97 -3.81 -2.13
N ARG A 360 17.05 -3.20 -1.35
CA ARG A 360 17.03 -3.31 0.11
C ARG A 360 15.73 -3.92 0.56
N LEU A 361 15.81 -4.96 1.39
CA LEU A 361 14.64 -5.49 2.07
C LEU A 361 14.09 -4.46 3.05
N GLN A 362 12.79 -4.37 3.10
CA GLN A 362 12.06 -3.49 4.00
C GLN A 362 11.14 -4.28 4.92
N GLU A 363 11.05 -3.82 6.16
CA GLU A 363 10.10 -4.30 7.14
C GLU A 363 9.31 -3.11 7.68
N ARG A 364 8.00 -3.27 7.82
CA ARG A 364 7.11 -2.21 8.33
C ARG A 364 6.09 -2.79 9.28
N THR A 365 5.73 -2.04 10.30
CA THR A 365 4.56 -2.36 11.10
C THR A 365 3.32 -1.88 10.36
N LEU A 366 2.51 -2.83 9.90
CA LEU A 366 1.26 -2.58 9.19
C LEU A 366 0.09 -2.65 10.17
N ILE A 367 -0.78 -1.66 10.14
CA ILE A 367 -1.98 -1.60 10.95
C ILE A 367 -3.20 -1.55 10.04
N PHE A 368 -4.01 -2.59 10.09
CA PHE A 368 -5.31 -2.64 9.45
C PHE A 368 -6.36 -2.32 10.50
N GLY A 369 -7.06 -1.20 10.37
CA GLY A 369 -7.98 -0.78 11.41
C GLY A 369 -9.16 0.01 10.89
N GLY A 370 -10.31 -0.13 11.55
CA GLY A 370 -11.48 0.60 11.14
C GLY A 370 -12.75 0.28 11.93
N TYR A 371 -13.87 0.72 11.36
CA TYR A 371 -15.18 0.58 11.97
C TYR A 371 -15.84 -0.73 11.56
N VAL A 372 -16.58 -1.31 12.49
CA VAL A 372 -17.31 -2.56 12.31
C VAL A 372 -18.80 -2.33 12.47
N LEU A 373 -19.58 -2.90 11.57
CA LEU A 373 -21.03 -3.14 11.73
C LEU A 373 -21.23 -4.66 11.65
N ALA A 374 -21.78 -5.26 12.70
CA ALA A 374 -21.96 -6.69 12.76
C ALA A 374 -23.40 -7.12 12.99
N LEU A 375 -23.75 -8.29 12.46
CA LEU A 375 -24.94 -9.05 12.75
C LEU A 375 -24.52 -10.35 13.41
N ARG A 376 -25.06 -10.65 14.60
CA ARG A 376 -24.85 -11.90 15.32
C ARG A 376 -26.15 -12.65 15.50
N VAL A 377 -26.06 -13.96 15.31
CA VAL A 377 -27.13 -14.93 15.56
C VAL A 377 -26.62 -16.00 16.53
N ASP A 378 -27.30 -16.15 17.64
CA ASP A 378 -27.08 -17.21 18.64
C ASP A 378 -28.18 -18.28 18.46
N LEU A 379 -27.79 -19.57 18.26
CA LEU A 379 -28.70 -20.67 17.93
C LEU A 379 -28.61 -21.78 18.98
#